data_f3f060cbf7f7a4c75323414c3c181daa
#
_entry.id   f3f060cbf7f7a4c75323414c3c181daa
#
_cell.length_a   1.000
_cell.length_b   1.000
_cell.length_c   1.000
_cell.angle_alpha   90.00
_cell.angle_beta   90.00
_cell.angle_gamma   90.00
#
_symmetry.space_group_name_H-M   'P 1'
#
loop_
_entity.id
_entity.type
_entity.pdbx_description
1 polymer ?
#
loop_
_entity_poly.entity_id
_entity_poly.type
_entity_poly.pdbx_seq_one_letter_code
_entity_poly.pdbx_strand_id
1 'polypeptide(L)'
;MRPAIRIVPALLLVGVTAIWGWTFVVVKDAIASYPVVSFLGVRFVLAALVLWLIVLLLRQRGRVALAGLTIGVVLAFSYLSQTLGLKGTSVANTGLITGLFVVFTPIIDRLLWRVPSQRSTWLAAGFAFLGTALLTGGAPRGFHLGDLFVLLGSVGFALHITLLSRYAAAGPLLLAAWQMTAAGLLLTAGAVLTRSTVLPAPSSVLPALAITGILASAIAFWVQTYAQQRLPASRAALILTMEPAFTVFFAFLLAAERFRLLQAVGATLILLALFYSELRQRAAIGAAAPVLAPSTSEP
;
A
#
# COMPACT_ATOMS: atom_id res chain seq x y z
N MET A 1 7.85 24.11 -5.83
CA MET A 1 6.53 23.48 -6.10
C MET A 1 5.53 23.96 -5.06
N ARG A 2 4.40 24.54 -5.47
CA ARG A 2 3.39 25.12 -4.58
C ARG A 2 2.79 24.08 -3.62
N PRO A 3 2.48 24.39 -2.35
CA PRO A 3 1.95 23.43 -1.35
C PRO A 3 0.66 22.73 -1.78
N ALA A 4 -0.19 23.38 -2.58
CA ALA A 4 -1.41 22.79 -3.13
C ALA A 4 -1.18 21.54 -4.00
N ILE A 5 -0.02 21.42 -4.66
CA ILE A 5 0.30 20.30 -5.55
C ILE A 5 0.55 18.99 -4.79
N ARG A 6 0.77 19.04 -3.46
CA ARG A 6 1.03 17.84 -2.64
C ARG A 6 -0.19 17.31 -1.91
N ILE A 7 -1.27 18.08 -1.80
CA ILE A 7 -2.52 17.66 -1.13
C ILE A 7 -3.27 16.64 -1.97
N VAL A 8 -3.41 16.86 -3.27
CA VAL A 8 -4.13 15.96 -4.17
C VAL A 8 -3.53 14.53 -4.17
N PRO A 9 -2.21 14.33 -4.34
CA PRO A 9 -1.60 13.01 -4.24
C PRO A 9 -1.84 12.32 -2.89
N ALA A 10 -1.82 13.08 -1.79
CA ALA A 10 -2.09 12.54 -0.46
C ALA A 10 -3.55 12.09 -0.31
N LEU A 11 -4.51 12.89 -0.76
CA LEU A 11 -5.94 12.54 -0.73
C LEU A 11 -6.25 11.34 -1.62
N LEU A 12 -5.65 11.27 -2.80
CA LEU A 12 -5.77 10.10 -3.68
C LEU A 12 -5.26 8.83 -3.00
N LEU A 13 -4.13 8.92 -2.28
CA LEU A 13 -3.56 7.79 -1.56
C LEU A 13 -4.43 7.39 -0.37
N VAL A 14 -5.09 8.34 0.31
CA VAL A 14 -6.13 8.04 1.32
C VAL A 14 -7.30 7.26 0.69
N GLY A 15 -7.73 7.64 -0.51
CA GLY A 15 -8.75 6.91 -1.26
C GLY A 15 -8.31 5.46 -1.56
N VAL A 16 -7.04 5.25 -1.90
CA VAL A 16 -6.48 3.90 -2.11
C VAL A 16 -6.55 3.08 -0.82
N THR A 17 -6.21 3.66 0.34
CA THR A 17 -6.30 2.93 1.62
C THR A 17 -7.74 2.57 1.99
N ALA A 18 -8.70 3.41 1.64
CA ALA A 18 -10.12 3.09 1.83
C ALA A 18 -10.56 1.89 0.96
N ILE A 19 -10.13 1.85 -0.31
CA ILE A 19 -10.39 0.73 -1.21
C ILE A 19 -9.79 -0.56 -0.65
N TRP A 20 -8.52 -0.52 -0.21
CA TRP A 20 -7.86 -1.70 0.34
C TRP A 20 -8.47 -2.16 1.65
N GLY A 21 -8.79 -1.24 2.57
CA GLY A 21 -9.47 -1.55 3.81
C GLY A 21 -10.80 -2.27 3.60
N TRP A 22 -11.60 -1.81 2.63
CA TRP A 22 -12.84 -2.48 2.25
C TRP A 22 -12.61 -3.88 1.67
N THR A 23 -11.63 -4.01 0.77
CA THR A 23 -11.41 -5.27 0.06
C THR A 23 -10.77 -6.38 0.90
N PHE A 24 -10.31 -6.10 2.12
CA PHE A 24 -9.78 -7.15 3.01
C PHE A 24 -10.84 -8.23 3.33
N VAL A 25 -12.06 -7.80 3.61
CA VAL A 25 -13.19 -8.72 3.84
C VAL A 25 -13.46 -9.54 2.58
N VAL A 26 -13.54 -8.87 1.43
CA VAL A 26 -13.79 -9.50 0.12
C VAL A 26 -12.74 -10.57 -0.22
N VAL A 27 -11.46 -10.28 0.06
CA VAL A 27 -10.35 -11.23 -0.18
C VAL A 27 -10.46 -12.44 0.74
N LYS A 28 -10.74 -12.23 2.03
CA LYS A 28 -10.83 -13.31 3.00
C LYS A 28 -11.88 -14.35 2.61
N ASP A 29 -13.05 -13.88 2.20
CA ASP A 29 -14.14 -14.76 1.76
C ASP A 29 -13.77 -15.51 0.47
N ALA A 30 -13.15 -14.83 -0.49
CA ALA A 30 -12.76 -15.44 -1.75
C ALA A 30 -11.71 -16.56 -1.58
N ILE A 31 -10.69 -16.36 -0.73
CA ILE A 31 -9.63 -17.35 -0.49
C ILE A 31 -10.08 -18.54 0.39
N ALA A 32 -11.26 -18.48 0.97
CA ALA A 32 -11.84 -19.61 1.68
C ALA A 32 -12.24 -20.75 0.70
N SER A 33 -12.67 -20.37 -0.50
CA SER A 33 -13.17 -21.31 -1.53
C SER A 33 -12.29 -21.42 -2.78
N TYR A 34 -11.27 -20.55 -2.91
CA TYR A 34 -10.39 -20.53 -4.08
C TYR A 34 -8.91 -20.44 -3.64
N PRO A 35 -7.99 -21.20 -4.29
CA PRO A 35 -6.59 -21.22 -3.88
C PRO A 35 -5.95 -19.84 -3.94
N VAL A 36 -5.19 -19.47 -2.90
CA VAL A 36 -4.56 -18.15 -2.76
C VAL A 36 -3.75 -17.74 -3.98
N VAL A 37 -2.89 -18.65 -4.46
CA VAL A 37 -1.98 -18.35 -5.58
C VAL A 37 -2.76 -18.12 -6.85
N SER A 38 -3.83 -18.91 -7.08
CA SER A 38 -4.73 -18.75 -8.23
C SER A 38 -5.52 -17.46 -8.16
N PHE A 39 -6.07 -17.14 -6.98
CA PHE A 39 -6.79 -15.87 -6.76
C PHE A 39 -5.90 -14.66 -7.07
N LEU A 40 -4.69 -14.64 -6.52
CA LEU A 40 -3.74 -13.56 -6.76
C LEU A 40 -3.27 -13.52 -8.22
N GLY A 41 -3.01 -14.67 -8.84
CA GLY A 41 -2.61 -14.75 -10.25
C GLY A 41 -3.67 -14.13 -11.16
N VAL A 42 -4.92 -14.58 -11.06
CA VAL A 42 -6.05 -14.04 -11.86
C VAL A 42 -6.28 -12.56 -11.57
N ARG A 43 -6.26 -12.16 -10.29
CA ARG A 43 -6.40 -10.76 -9.86
C ARG A 43 -5.38 -9.84 -10.54
N PHE A 44 -4.09 -10.20 -10.52
CA PHE A 44 -3.03 -9.35 -11.08
C PHE A 44 -2.95 -9.41 -12.61
N VAL A 45 -3.30 -10.57 -13.22
CA VAL A 45 -3.44 -10.64 -14.68
C VAL A 45 -4.59 -9.73 -15.15
N LEU A 46 -5.74 -9.76 -14.48
CA LEU A 46 -6.84 -8.85 -14.79
C LEU A 46 -6.42 -7.38 -14.65
N ALA A 47 -5.69 -7.05 -13.58
CA ALA A 47 -5.16 -5.70 -13.38
C ALA A 47 -4.18 -5.29 -14.49
N ALA A 48 -3.31 -6.18 -14.91
CA ALA A 48 -2.38 -5.93 -16.02
C ALA A 48 -3.15 -5.67 -17.33
N LEU A 49 -4.13 -6.50 -17.66
CA LEU A 49 -4.95 -6.33 -18.87
C LEU A 49 -5.65 -4.97 -18.90
N VAL A 50 -6.26 -4.56 -17.77
CA VAL A 50 -6.92 -3.26 -17.65
C VAL A 50 -5.92 -2.11 -17.86
N LEU A 51 -4.75 -2.16 -17.20
CA LEU A 51 -3.75 -1.11 -17.32
C LEU A 51 -3.14 -1.06 -18.72
N TRP A 52 -2.86 -2.21 -19.35
CA TRP A 52 -2.36 -2.24 -20.72
C TRP A 52 -3.39 -1.72 -21.72
N LEU A 53 -4.68 -1.98 -21.53
CA LEU A 53 -5.73 -1.36 -22.34
C LEU A 53 -5.67 0.17 -22.23
N ILE A 54 -5.54 0.73 -21.02
CA ILE A 54 -5.41 2.18 -20.82
C ILE A 54 -4.11 2.71 -21.44
N VAL A 55 -2.98 2.01 -21.29
CA VAL A 55 -1.69 2.36 -21.92
C VAL A 55 -1.83 2.45 -23.44
N LEU A 56 -2.51 1.48 -24.06
CA LEU A 56 -2.74 1.44 -25.51
C LEU A 56 -3.66 2.59 -25.97
N LEU A 57 -4.77 2.82 -25.27
CA LEU A 57 -5.72 3.89 -25.58
C LEU A 57 -5.07 5.28 -25.46
N LEU A 58 -4.25 5.48 -24.42
CA LEU A 58 -3.53 6.74 -24.21
C LEU A 58 -2.19 6.83 -24.97
N ARG A 59 -1.85 5.79 -25.74
CA ARG A 59 -0.61 5.70 -26.53
C ARG A 59 0.66 6.01 -25.73
N GLN A 60 0.67 5.60 -24.45
CA GLN A 60 1.81 5.83 -23.56
C GLN A 60 3.01 5.02 -24.00
N ARG A 61 4.20 5.65 -23.96
CA ARG A 61 5.49 5.01 -24.30
C ARG A 61 6.52 5.36 -23.23
N GLY A 62 7.47 4.47 -22.99
CA GLY A 62 8.56 4.71 -22.02
C GLY A 62 9.42 3.47 -21.81
N ARG A 63 10.61 3.67 -21.23
CA ARG A 63 11.58 2.60 -20.94
C ARG A 63 11.59 2.28 -19.44
N VAL A 64 10.47 1.77 -18.93
CA VAL A 64 10.30 1.49 -17.49
C VAL A 64 10.10 -0.01 -17.19
N ALA A 65 10.22 -0.86 -18.20
CA ALA A 65 9.91 -2.28 -18.09
C ALA A 65 10.72 -2.96 -16.97
N LEU A 66 12.03 -2.81 -16.95
CA LEU A 66 12.90 -3.44 -15.95
C LEU A 66 12.53 -2.99 -14.53
N ALA A 67 12.34 -1.69 -14.31
CA ALA A 67 11.93 -1.17 -13.01
C ALA A 67 10.55 -1.70 -12.60
N GLY A 68 9.57 -1.67 -13.52
CA GLY A 68 8.24 -2.18 -13.26
C GLY A 68 8.22 -3.69 -12.97
N LEU A 69 8.97 -4.49 -13.73
CA LEU A 69 9.11 -5.92 -13.49
C LEU A 69 9.73 -6.20 -12.11
N THR A 70 10.84 -5.52 -11.76
CA THR A 70 11.49 -5.67 -10.45
C THR A 70 10.54 -5.35 -9.31
N ILE A 71 9.83 -4.21 -9.39
CA ILE A 71 8.87 -3.80 -8.38
C ILE A 71 7.70 -4.79 -8.31
N GLY A 72 7.25 -5.30 -9.46
CA GLY A 72 6.18 -6.29 -9.54
C GLY A 72 6.54 -7.65 -8.93
N VAL A 73 7.80 -8.08 -9.05
CA VAL A 73 8.32 -9.29 -8.35
C VAL A 73 8.23 -9.10 -6.83
N VAL A 74 8.69 -7.96 -6.31
CA VAL A 74 8.60 -7.63 -4.88
C VAL A 74 7.14 -7.60 -4.44
N LEU A 75 6.27 -7.00 -5.23
CA LEU A 75 4.84 -6.94 -4.96
C LEU A 75 4.19 -8.33 -4.91
N ALA A 76 4.51 -9.20 -5.88
CA ALA A 76 4.01 -10.58 -5.93
C ALA A 76 4.38 -11.36 -4.67
N PHE A 77 5.65 -11.29 -4.25
CA PHE A 77 6.12 -11.91 -3.03
C PHE A 77 5.42 -11.35 -1.80
N SER A 78 5.26 -10.04 -1.71
CA SER A 78 4.59 -9.36 -0.58
C SER A 78 3.14 -9.81 -0.43
N TYR A 79 2.38 -9.82 -1.53
CA TYR A 79 0.98 -10.27 -1.52
C TYR A 79 0.85 -11.77 -1.26
N LEU A 80 1.72 -12.58 -1.85
CA LEU A 80 1.71 -14.03 -1.61
C LEU A 80 1.94 -14.31 -0.12
N SER A 81 3.00 -13.74 0.45
CA SER A 81 3.32 -13.90 1.88
C SER A 81 2.18 -13.41 2.77
N GLN A 82 1.67 -12.19 2.57
CA GLN A 82 0.57 -11.65 3.36
C GLN A 82 -0.68 -12.52 3.26
N THR A 83 -1.06 -12.95 2.06
CA THR A 83 -2.32 -13.68 1.85
C THR A 83 -2.23 -15.11 2.36
N LEU A 84 -1.06 -15.76 2.25
CA LEU A 84 -0.81 -17.05 2.90
C LEU A 84 -0.85 -16.91 4.43
N GLY A 85 -0.25 -15.85 4.96
CA GLY A 85 -0.30 -15.53 6.38
C GLY A 85 -1.73 -15.31 6.88
N LEU A 86 -2.58 -14.61 6.12
CA LEU A 86 -3.99 -14.37 6.44
C LEU A 86 -4.79 -15.67 6.62
N LYS A 87 -4.42 -16.76 5.96
CA LYS A 87 -5.03 -18.08 6.19
C LYS A 87 -4.70 -18.65 7.58
N GLY A 88 -3.50 -18.35 8.09
CA GLY A 88 -2.97 -18.91 9.34
C GLY A 88 -3.06 -17.97 10.55
N THR A 89 -3.62 -16.76 10.38
CA THR A 89 -3.79 -15.79 11.47
C THR A 89 -5.10 -15.00 11.34
N SER A 90 -5.41 -14.15 12.31
CA SER A 90 -6.61 -13.30 12.27
C SER A 90 -6.44 -12.11 11.30
N VAL A 91 -7.56 -11.54 10.83
CA VAL A 91 -7.56 -10.29 10.03
C VAL A 91 -6.91 -9.16 10.84
N ALA A 92 -7.23 -9.06 12.14
CA ALA A 92 -6.66 -8.05 13.03
C ALA A 92 -5.13 -8.17 13.13
N ASN A 93 -4.58 -9.39 13.34
CA ASN A 93 -3.14 -9.60 13.35
C ASN A 93 -2.51 -9.29 11.99
N THR A 94 -3.15 -9.72 10.89
CA THR A 94 -2.68 -9.41 9.54
C THR A 94 -2.58 -7.90 9.34
N GLY A 95 -3.61 -7.13 9.70
CA GLY A 95 -3.61 -5.68 9.58
C GLY A 95 -2.52 -5.02 10.43
N LEU A 96 -2.37 -5.47 11.72
CA LEU A 96 -1.35 -4.95 12.62
C LEU A 96 0.07 -5.20 12.09
N ILE A 97 0.37 -6.44 11.73
CA ILE A 97 1.72 -6.83 11.29
C ILE A 97 2.04 -6.23 9.92
N THR A 98 1.06 -6.17 9.01
CA THR A 98 1.23 -5.46 7.73
C THR A 98 1.57 -4.00 7.96
N GLY A 99 0.91 -3.32 8.89
CA GLY A 99 1.17 -1.92 9.24
C GLY A 99 2.61 -1.62 9.66
N LEU A 100 3.42 -2.63 10.05
CA LEU A 100 4.85 -2.47 10.32
C LEU A 100 5.65 -1.95 9.11
N PHE A 101 5.11 -2.01 7.89
CA PHE A 101 5.79 -1.39 6.73
C PHE A 101 6.10 0.09 6.97
N VAL A 102 5.33 0.80 7.80
CA VAL A 102 5.60 2.22 8.13
C VAL A 102 6.92 2.39 8.88
N VAL A 103 7.31 1.40 9.68
CA VAL A 103 8.58 1.37 10.40
C VAL A 103 9.70 0.86 9.49
N PHE A 104 9.43 -0.17 8.69
CA PHE A 104 10.44 -0.75 7.78
C PHE A 104 10.80 0.18 6.63
N THR A 105 9.88 1.00 6.12
CA THR A 105 10.13 1.90 4.99
C THR A 105 11.31 2.86 5.24
N PRO A 106 11.36 3.64 6.33
CA PRO A 106 12.52 4.52 6.57
C PRO A 106 13.81 3.75 6.87
N ILE A 107 13.73 2.51 7.38
CA ILE A 107 14.89 1.63 7.56
C ILE A 107 15.44 1.23 6.19
N ILE A 108 14.60 0.76 5.29
CA ILE A 108 14.97 0.33 3.94
C ILE A 108 15.50 1.51 3.13
N ASP A 109 14.86 2.68 3.18
CA ASP A 109 15.34 3.91 2.54
C ASP A 109 16.75 4.27 2.99
N ARG A 110 17.03 4.15 4.29
CA ARG A 110 18.35 4.42 4.84
C ARG A 110 19.39 3.38 4.41
N LEU A 111 19.03 2.09 4.43
CA LEU A 111 19.96 0.99 4.11
C LEU A 111 20.30 0.94 2.62
N LEU A 112 19.31 1.07 1.73
CA LEU A 112 19.52 0.91 0.30
C LEU A 112 19.97 2.19 -0.39
N TRP A 113 19.47 3.35 0.03
CA TRP A 113 19.75 4.63 -0.65
C TRP A 113 20.37 5.69 0.23
N ARG A 114 20.72 5.35 1.48
CA ARG A 114 21.34 6.28 2.44
C ARG A 114 20.52 7.55 2.68
N VAL A 115 19.19 7.48 2.47
CA VAL A 115 18.29 8.61 2.71
C VAL A 115 18.16 8.82 4.22
N PRO A 116 18.56 9.99 4.77
CA PRO A 116 18.43 10.24 6.20
C PRO A 116 16.97 10.44 6.58
N SER A 117 16.52 9.74 7.61
CA SER A 117 15.20 9.91 8.16
C SER A 117 15.22 10.89 9.34
N GLN A 118 14.32 11.87 9.33
CA GLN A 118 14.19 12.85 10.43
C GLN A 118 13.60 12.17 11.67
N ARG A 119 13.90 12.73 12.87
CA ARG A 119 13.30 12.25 14.13
C ARG A 119 11.77 12.29 14.09
N SER A 120 11.19 13.30 13.43
CA SER A 120 9.74 13.41 13.24
C SER A 120 9.14 12.23 12.46
N THR A 121 9.86 11.65 11.48
CA THR A 121 9.43 10.47 10.73
C THR A 121 9.32 9.24 11.65
N TRP A 122 10.30 9.03 12.53
CA TRP A 122 10.28 7.94 13.49
C TRP A 122 9.18 8.08 14.53
N LEU A 123 8.97 9.31 15.04
CA LEU A 123 7.88 9.58 15.98
C LEU A 123 6.51 9.33 15.32
N ALA A 124 6.31 9.84 14.11
CA ALA A 124 5.07 9.62 13.37
C ALA A 124 4.84 8.12 13.08
N ALA A 125 5.88 7.39 12.66
CA ALA A 125 5.81 5.94 12.44
C ALA A 125 5.48 5.17 13.72
N GLY A 126 6.08 5.54 14.86
CA GLY A 126 5.81 4.94 16.16
C GLY A 126 4.36 5.18 16.63
N PHE A 127 3.86 6.41 16.51
CA PHE A 127 2.46 6.72 16.85
C PHE A 127 1.46 6.03 15.91
N ALA A 128 1.74 5.97 14.61
CA ALA A 128 0.90 5.28 13.65
C ALA A 128 0.85 3.77 13.93
N PHE A 129 2.01 3.16 14.24
CA PHE A 129 2.08 1.75 14.63
C PHE A 129 1.33 1.47 15.93
N LEU A 130 1.53 2.29 16.97
CA LEU A 130 0.79 2.17 18.23
C LEU A 130 -0.72 2.34 17.99
N GLY A 131 -1.12 3.31 17.18
CA GLY A 131 -2.51 3.51 16.78
C GLY A 131 -3.09 2.29 16.09
N THR A 132 -2.34 1.67 15.17
CA THR A 132 -2.75 0.42 14.50
C THR A 132 -2.87 -0.73 15.49
N ALA A 133 -1.95 -0.87 16.46
CA ALA A 133 -2.02 -1.88 17.51
C ALA A 133 -3.29 -1.74 18.37
N LEU A 134 -3.63 -0.52 18.79
CA LEU A 134 -4.85 -0.25 19.55
C LEU A 134 -6.11 -0.49 18.71
N LEU A 135 -6.09 -0.09 17.43
CA LEU A 135 -7.20 -0.25 16.51
C LEU A 135 -7.55 -1.72 16.28
N THR A 136 -6.55 -2.59 16.16
CA THR A 136 -6.72 -4.03 15.91
C THR A 136 -6.97 -4.85 17.20
N GLY A 137 -7.04 -4.20 18.35
CA GLY A 137 -7.37 -4.85 19.62
C GLY A 137 -6.19 -5.34 20.44
N GLY A 138 -4.98 -4.90 20.12
CA GLY A 138 -3.78 -5.19 20.89
C GLY A 138 -3.04 -6.47 20.47
N ALA A 139 -2.24 -7.01 21.39
CA ALA A 139 -1.35 -8.11 21.08
C ALA A 139 -2.07 -9.41 20.69
N PRO A 140 -1.52 -10.16 19.73
CA PRO A 140 -2.06 -11.45 19.29
C PRO A 140 -2.08 -12.45 20.44
N ARG A 141 -3.08 -13.34 20.43
CA ARG A 141 -3.15 -14.50 21.32
C ARG A 141 -2.16 -15.58 20.88
N GLY A 142 -0.89 -15.40 21.20
CA GLY A 142 0.20 -16.25 20.73
C GLY A 142 0.74 -15.84 19.34
N PHE A 143 1.94 -16.35 19.02
CA PHE A 143 2.59 -16.16 17.73
C PHE A 143 2.31 -17.38 16.85
N HIS A 144 1.77 -17.16 15.67
CA HIS A 144 1.46 -18.21 14.70
C HIS A 144 2.41 -18.14 13.48
N LEU A 145 2.61 -19.26 12.81
CA LEU A 145 3.40 -19.28 11.57
C LEU A 145 2.84 -18.30 10.52
N GLY A 146 1.52 -18.09 10.52
CA GLY A 146 0.88 -17.09 9.68
C GLY A 146 1.38 -15.67 9.93
N ASP A 147 1.67 -15.32 11.20
CA ASP A 147 2.20 -13.99 11.55
C ASP A 147 3.59 -13.74 10.95
N LEU A 148 4.43 -14.79 10.87
CA LEU A 148 5.74 -14.70 10.19
C LEU A 148 5.59 -14.42 8.69
N PHE A 149 4.65 -15.10 8.02
CA PHE A 149 4.38 -14.83 6.61
C PHE A 149 3.88 -13.38 6.40
N VAL A 150 2.99 -12.89 7.26
CA VAL A 150 2.55 -11.49 7.18
C VAL A 150 3.71 -10.52 7.42
N LEU A 151 4.61 -10.81 8.37
CA LEU A 151 5.80 -9.99 8.63
C LEU A 151 6.73 -9.91 7.41
N LEU A 152 6.99 -11.04 6.75
CA LEU A 152 7.75 -11.07 5.50
C LEU A 152 7.05 -10.25 4.40
N GLY A 153 5.72 -10.35 4.30
CA GLY A 153 4.91 -9.50 3.43
C GLY A 153 5.06 -8.02 3.74
N SER A 154 5.05 -7.64 5.02
CA SER A 154 5.21 -6.25 5.48
C SER A 154 6.58 -5.67 5.08
N VAL A 155 7.67 -6.42 5.26
CA VAL A 155 9.01 -6.03 4.77
C VAL A 155 9.00 -5.86 3.25
N GLY A 156 8.35 -6.77 2.53
CA GLY A 156 8.21 -6.69 1.08
C GLY A 156 7.40 -5.45 0.65
N PHE A 157 6.31 -5.11 1.32
CA PHE A 157 5.56 -3.88 1.04
C PHE A 157 6.38 -2.61 1.33
N ALA A 158 7.16 -2.58 2.40
CA ALA A 158 8.07 -1.48 2.67
C ALA A 158 9.10 -1.31 1.55
N LEU A 159 9.68 -2.40 1.06
CA LEU A 159 10.60 -2.39 -0.07
C LEU A 159 9.88 -1.94 -1.36
N HIS A 160 8.67 -2.42 -1.63
CA HIS A 160 7.84 -1.99 -2.76
C HIS A 160 7.59 -0.47 -2.71
N ILE A 161 7.15 0.08 -1.57
CA ILE A 161 6.89 1.51 -1.38
C ILE A 161 8.17 2.33 -1.66
N THR A 162 9.31 1.86 -1.18
CA THR A 162 10.60 2.53 -1.34
C THR A 162 11.06 2.51 -2.80
N LEU A 163 11.02 1.35 -3.46
CA LEU A 163 11.31 1.20 -4.90
C LEU A 163 10.38 2.07 -5.74
N LEU A 164 9.09 2.05 -5.44
CA LEU A 164 8.10 2.81 -6.17
C LEU A 164 8.38 4.31 -6.11
N SER A 165 8.69 4.87 -4.95
CA SER A 165 9.08 6.27 -4.81
C SER A 165 10.34 6.63 -5.59
N ARG A 166 11.24 5.68 -5.81
CA ARG A 166 12.46 5.87 -6.58
C ARG A 166 12.22 5.95 -8.08
N TYR A 167 11.32 5.11 -8.59
CA TYR A 167 11.11 4.94 -10.04
C TYR A 167 9.81 5.57 -10.56
N ALA A 168 8.91 6.04 -9.70
CA ALA A 168 7.59 6.56 -10.07
C ALA A 168 7.63 7.74 -11.07
N ALA A 169 8.71 8.55 -11.06
CA ALA A 169 8.88 9.68 -11.96
C ALA A 169 8.96 9.28 -13.45
N ALA A 170 9.34 8.04 -13.73
CA ALA A 170 9.54 7.54 -15.10
C ALA A 170 8.25 7.23 -15.89
N GLY A 171 7.07 7.38 -15.28
CA GLY A 171 5.76 7.17 -15.91
C GLY A 171 4.86 6.25 -15.09
N PRO A 172 3.92 6.79 -14.30
CA PRO A 172 3.17 6.02 -13.30
C PRO A 172 2.28 4.95 -13.90
N LEU A 173 1.64 5.21 -15.03
CA LEU A 173 0.75 4.24 -15.69
C LEU A 173 1.52 3.04 -16.25
N LEU A 174 2.59 3.31 -17.01
CA LEU A 174 3.45 2.25 -17.56
C LEU A 174 4.13 1.44 -16.46
N LEU A 175 4.60 2.11 -15.40
CA LEU A 175 5.24 1.44 -14.27
C LEU A 175 4.24 0.53 -13.54
N ALA A 176 3.00 0.99 -13.33
CA ALA A 176 1.94 0.18 -12.75
C ALA A 176 1.58 -1.03 -13.65
N ALA A 177 1.47 -0.83 -14.96
CA ALA A 177 1.19 -1.92 -15.91
C ALA A 177 2.26 -3.02 -15.85
N TRP A 178 3.54 -2.66 -15.86
CA TRP A 178 4.63 -3.64 -15.74
C TRP A 178 4.69 -4.32 -14.38
N GLN A 179 4.36 -3.63 -13.28
CA GLN A 179 4.24 -4.24 -11.95
C GLN A 179 3.16 -5.33 -11.93
N MET A 180 1.96 -5.00 -12.44
CA MET A 180 0.86 -5.97 -12.48
C MET A 180 1.18 -7.14 -13.41
N THR A 181 1.88 -6.89 -14.51
CA THR A 181 2.34 -7.95 -15.43
C THR A 181 3.27 -8.93 -14.72
N ALA A 182 4.30 -8.43 -14.04
CA ALA A 182 5.23 -9.30 -13.32
C ALA A 182 4.54 -10.09 -12.21
N ALA A 183 3.71 -9.42 -11.40
CA ALA A 183 2.98 -10.07 -10.33
C ALA A 183 2.00 -11.13 -10.86
N GLY A 184 1.24 -10.79 -11.90
CA GLY A 184 0.29 -11.70 -12.54
C GLY A 184 0.97 -12.94 -13.13
N LEU A 185 2.05 -12.75 -13.90
CA LEU A 185 2.78 -13.86 -14.51
C LEU A 185 3.43 -14.77 -13.47
N LEU A 186 4.10 -14.21 -12.47
CA LEU A 186 4.76 -15.02 -11.43
C LEU A 186 3.75 -15.84 -10.62
N LEU A 187 2.66 -15.23 -10.19
CA LEU A 187 1.66 -15.88 -9.37
C LEU A 187 0.85 -16.91 -10.19
N THR A 188 0.56 -16.63 -11.46
CA THR A 188 -0.06 -17.60 -12.36
C THR A 188 0.87 -18.77 -12.65
N ALA A 189 2.16 -18.51 -12.91
CA ALA A 189 3.15 -19.57 -13.05
C ALA A 189 3.25 -20.42 -11.78
N GLY A 190 3.28 -19.78 -10.60
CA GLY A 190 3.23 -20.48 -9.31
C GLY A 190 1.99 -21.35 -9.14
N ALA A 191 0.82 -20.87 -9.56
CA ALA A 191 -0.42 -21.65 -9.51
C ALA A 191 -0.37 -22.89 -10.44
N VAL A 192 0.17 -22.73 -11.64
CA VAL A 192 0.35 -23.84 -12.58
C VAL A 192 1.35 -24.88 -12.03
N LEU A 193 2.51 -24.43 -11.54
CA LEU A 193 3.54 -25.31 -10.99
C LEU A 193 3.07 -26.09 -9.76
N THR A 194 2.26 -25.46 -8.91
CA THR A 194 1.67 -26.10 -7.73
C THR A 194 0.39 -26.87 -8.04
N ARG A 195 0.01 -27.00 -9.32
CA ARG A 195 -1.23 -27.64 -9.79
C ARG A 195 -2.49 -27.10 -9.12
N SER A 196 -2.44 -25.84 -8.68
CA SER A 196 -3.63 -25.16 -8.19
C SER A 196 -4.55 -24.79 -9.37
N THR A 197 -5.87 -24.81 -9.15
CA THR A 197 -6.83 -24.41 -10.18
C THR A 197 -6.69 -22.93 -10.47
N VAL A 198 -6.38 -22.55 -11.72
CA VAL A 198 -6.32 -21.14 -12.14
C VAL A 198 -7.66 -20.71 -12.73
N LEU A 199 -8.19 -21.47 -13.66
CA LEU A 199 -9.46 -21.25 -14.34
C LEU A 199 -10.16 -22.59 -14.63
N PRO A 200 -11.51 -22.62 -14.63
CA PRO A 200 -12.41 -21.51 -14.30
C PRO A 200 -12.46 -21.23 -12.79
N ALA A 201 -12.52 -19.93 -12.44
CA ALA A 201 -12.77 -19.57 -11.05
C ALA A 201 -14.26 -19.84 -10.69
N PRO A 202 -14.56 -20.23 -9.43
CA PRO A 202 -15.94 -20.38 -8.99
C PRO A 202 -16.74 -19.09 -9.21
N SER A 203 -18.00 -19.22 -9.63
CA SER A 203 -18.86 -18.05 -9.90
C SER A 203 -19.01 -17.11 -8.70
N SER A 204 -19.00 -17.67 -7.48
CA SER A 204 -19.03 -16.91 -6.23
C SER A 204 -17.81 -16.02 -6.01
N VAL A 205 -16.66 -16.33 -6.63
CA VAL A 205 -15.40 -15.59 -6.50
C VAL A 205 -15.26 -14.50 -7.57
N LEU A 206 -16.01 -14.57 -8.67
CA LEU A 206 -15.89 -13.62 -9.80
C LEU A 206 -16.07 -12.15 -9.39
N PRO A 207 -17.06 -11.77 -8.54
CA PRO A 207 -17.19 -10.39 -8.08
C PRO A 207 -15.96 -9.92 -7.30
N ALA A 208 -15.41 -10.79 -6.43
CA ALA A 208 -14.19 -10.50 -5.68
C ALA A 208 -12.97 -10.29 -6.61
N LEU A 209 -12.81 -11.11 -7.63
CA LEU A 209 -11.77 -10.96 -8.65
C LEU A 209 -11.93 -9.65 -9.44
N ALA A 210 -13.15 -9.30 -9.85
CA ALA A 210 -13.41 -8.06 -10.58
C ALA A 210 -13.10 -6.83 -9.70
N ILE A 211 -13.63 -6.77 -8.48
CA ILE A 211 -13.40 -5.66 -7.55
C ILE A 211 -11.91 -5.55 -7.22
N THR A 212 -11.28 -6.64 -6.83
CA THR A 212 -9.88 -6.61 -6.40
C THR A 212 -8.91 -6.42 -7.58
N GLY A 213 -9.19 -6.99 -8.74
CA GLY A 213 -8.37 -6.85 -9.95
C GLY A 213 -8.44 -5.45 -10.53
N ILE A 214 -9.65 -4.90 -10.70
CA ILE A 214 -9.83 -3.61 -11.34
C ILE A 214 -9.60 -2.46 -10.35
N LEU A 215 -10.37 -2.44 -9.24
CA LEU A 215 -10.36 -1.30 -8.32
C LEU A 215 -9.16 -1.34 -7.38
N ALA A 216 -8.95 -2.46 -6.66
CA ALA A 216 -7.91 -2.55 -5.64
C ALA A 216 -6.52 -2.93 -6.20
N SER A 217 -6.41 -3.29 -7.48
CA SER A 217 -5.11 -3.52 -8.13
C SER A 217 -4.85 -2.54 -9.25
N ALA A 218 -5.57 -2.55 -10.38
CA ALA A 218 -5.26 -1.69 -11.50
C ALA A 218 -5.32 -0.20 -11.13
N ILE A 219 -6.46 0.27 -10.65
CA ILE A 219 -6.66 1.68 -10.31
C ILE A 219 -5.83 2.07 -9.09
N ALA A 220 -5.88 1.28 -8.01
CA ALA A 220 -5.19 1.62 -6.77
C ALA A 220 -3.66 1.70 -6.94
N PHE A 221 -3.02 0.76 -7.63
CA PHE A 221 -1.57 0.81 -7.86
C PHE A 221 -1.15 1.88 -8.87
N TRP A 222 -1.98 2.19 -9.86
CA TRP A 222 -1.74 3.35 -10.71
C TRP A 222 -1.79 4.64 -9.91
N VAL A 223 -2.82 4.83 -9.10
CA VAL A 223 -2.98 6.00 -8.20
C VAL A 223 -1.85 6.08 -7.19
N GLN A 224 -1.47 4.96 -6.55
CA GLN A 224 -0.33 4.92 -5.63
C GLN A 224 0.96 5.34 -6.34
N THR A 225 1.23 4.79 -7.52
CA THR A 225 2.43 5.14 -8.31
C THR A 225 2.43 6.64 -8.66
N TYR A 226 1.30 7.18 -9.08
CA TYR A 226 1.14 8.61 -9.34
C TYR A 226 1.36 9.47 -8.09
N ALA A 227 0.82 9.06 -6.95
CA ALA A 227 1.00 9.77 -5.69
C ALA A 227 2.48 9.76 -5.25
N GLN A 228 3.15 8.63 -5.37
CA GLN A 228 4.55 8.48 -4.97
C GLN A 228 5.56 9.15 -5.91
N GLN A 229 5.16 9.63 -7.08
CA GLN A 229 5.98 10.60 -7.84
C GLN A 229 6.20 11.91 -7.08
N ARG A 230 5.33 12.24 -6.14
CA ARG A 230 5.27 13.54 -5.45
C ARG A 230 5.41 13.44 -3.94
N LEU A 231 5.29 12.23 -3.40
CA LEU A 231 5.39 11.92 -1.98
C LEU A 231 6.62 11.06 -1.72
N PRO A 232 7.46 11.38 -0.72
CA PRO A 232 8.54 10.50 -0.29
C PRO A 232 7.98 9.20 0.28
N ALA A 233 8.77 8.12 0.22
CA ALA A 233 8.36 6.78 0.63
C ALA A 233 7.80 6.73 2.06
N SER A 234 8.49 7.32 3.03
CA SER A 234 8.07 7.37 4.43
C SER A 234 6.71 8.05 4.63
N ARG A 235 6.41 9.11 3.83
CA ARG A 235 5.11 9.77 3.89
C ARG A 235 4.01 8.94 3.25
N ALA A 236 4.30 8.30 2.12
CA ALA A 236 3.37 7.37 1.49
C ALA A 236 3.04 6.20 2.44
N ALA A 237 4.06 5.59 3.05
CA ALA A 237 3.88 4.53 4.05
C ALA A 237 3.00 4.99 5.22
N LEU A 238 3.23 6.20 5.75
CA LEU A 238 2.43 6.74 6.84
C LEU A 238 0.95 6.93 6.44
N ILE A 239 0.66 7.43 5.23
CA ILE A 239 -0.72 7.55 4.74
C ILE A 239 -1.35 6.16 4.59
N LEU A 240 -0.60 5.20 4.07
CA LEU A 240 -1.08 3.83 3.87
C LEU A 240 -1.44 3.12 5.18
N THR A 241 -0.92 3.55 6.35
CA THR A 241 -1.36 3.03 7.66
C THR A 241 -2.81 3.40 8.03
N MET A 242 -3.50 4.20 7.22
CA MET A 242 -4.95 4.38 7.38
C MET A 242 -5.76 3.15 6.93
N GLU A 243 -5.18 2.21 6.21
CA GLU A 243 -5.87 1.01 5.73
C GLU A 243 -6.56 0.23 6.86
N PRO A 244 -5.92 -0.11 8.00
CA PRO A 244 -6.60 -0.74 9.12
C PRO A 244 -7.76 0.10 9.69
N ALA A 245 -7.65 1.42 9.70
CA ALA A 245 -8.73 2.30 10.16
C ALA A 245 -9.96 2.20 9.25
N PHE A 246 -9.75 2.19 7.93
CA PHE A 246 -10.82 1.95 6.97
C PHE A 246 -11.37 0.53 7.05
N THR A 247 -10.54 -0.48 7.31
CA THR A 247 -10.99 -1.87 7.52
C THR A 247 -11.98 -1.94 8.67
N VAL A 248 -11.66 -1.34 9.83
CA VAL A 248 -12.56 -1.27 10.98
C VAL A 248 -13.82 -0.46 10.68
N PHE A 249 -13.69 0.66 9.97
CA PHE A 249 -14.82 1.50 9.56
C PHE A 249 -15.81 0.72 8.67
N PHE A 250 -15.32 -0.02 7.68
CA PHE A 250 -16.18 -0.82 6.81
C PHE A 250 -16.75 -2.05 7.52
N ALA A 251 -16.03 -2.67 8.45
CA ALA A 251 -16.56 -3.74 9.28
C ALA A 251 -17.73 -3.24 10.15
N PHE A 252 -17.63 -2.04 10.71
CA PHE A 252 -18.73 -1.40 11.44
C PHE A 252 -19.94 -1.13 10.53
N LEU A 253 -19.71 -0.56 9.34
CA LEU A 253 -20.78 -0.18 8.42
C LEU A 253 -21.50 -1.40 7.79
N LEU A 254 -20.73 -2.43 7.40
CA LEU A 254 -21.22 -3.54 6.58
C LEU A 254 -21.53 -4.80 7.40
N ALA A 255 -20.82 -5.01 8.52
CA ALA A 255 -20.99 -6.18 9.37
C ALA A 255 -21.71 -5.87 10.70
N ALA A 256 -22.23 -4.65 10.88
CA ALA A 256 -22.88 -4.18 12.11
C ALA A 256 -22.06 -4.42 13.40
N GLU A 257 -20.73 -4.47 13.29
CA GLU A 257 -19.83 -4.60 14.41
C GLU A 257 -19.83 -3.33 15.28
N ARG A 258 -19.77 -3.47 16.61
CA ARG A 258 -19.75 -2.32 17.51
C ARG A 258 -18.35 -1.71 17.54
N PHE A 259 -18.26 -0.41 17.32
CA PHE A 259 -17.03 0.34 17.44
C PHE A 259 -16.62 0.45 18.93
N ARG A 260 -15.45 -0.06 19.28
CA ARG A 260 -14.93 -0.02 20.64
C ARG A 260 -14.15 1.26 20.90
N LEU A 261 -14.18 1.77 22.14
CA LEU A 261 -13.42 2.97 22.53
C LEU A 261 -11.92 2.84 22.18
N LEU A 262 -11.33 1.66 22.38
CA LEU A 262 -9.93 1.39 22.05
C LEU A 262 -9.63 1.58 20.55
N GLN A 263 -10.57 1.20 19.68
CA GLN A 263 -10.46 1.39 18.24
C GLN A 263 -10.55 2.87 17.87
N ALA A 264 -11.41 3.63 18.54
CA ALA A 264 -11.49 5.08 18.35
C ALA A 264 -10.17 5.77 18.73
N VAL A 265 -9.58 5.39 19.88
CA VAL A 265 -8.28 5.89 20.31
C VAL A 265 -7.18 5.55 19.30
N GLY A 266 -7.15 4.31 18.81
CA GLY A 266 -6.20 3.86 17.78
C GLY A 266 -6.31 4.65 16.48
N ALA A 267 -7.52 4.82 15.95
CA ALA A 267 -7.78 5.61 14.75
C ALA A 267 -7.34 7.08 14.94
N THR A 268 -7.66 7.67 16.10
CA THR A 268 -7.24 9.04 16.44
C THR A 268 -5.72 9.17 16.47
N LEU A 269 -4.99 8.21 17.03
CA LEU A 269 -3.53 8.24 17.04
C LEU A 269 -2.94 8.20 15.63
N ILE A 270 -3.49 7.38 14.72
CA ILE A 270 -3.07 7.35 13.31
C ILE A 270 -3.29 8.73 12.66
N LEU A 271 -4.45 9.33 12.85
CA LEU A 271 -4.75 10.66 12.31
C LEU A 271 -3.83 11.74 12.88
N LEU A 272 -3.54 11.71 14.18
CA LEU A 272 -2.61 12.64 14.82
C LEU A 272 -1.18 12.45 14.31
N ALA A 273 -0.73 11.21 14.07
CA ALA A 273 0.57 10.93 13.46
C ALA A 273 0.69 11.51 12.05
N LEU A 274 -0.36 11.35 11.22
CA LEU A 274 -0.44 11.95 9.89
C LEU A 274 -0.40 13.47 9.96
N PHE A 275 -1.20 14.07 10.81
CA PHE A 275 -1.27 15.52 10.99
C PHE A 275 0.06 16.10 11.47
N TYR A 276 0.68 15.46 12.46
CA TYR A 276 2.01 15.84 12.95
C TYR A 276 3.07 15.78 11.84
N SER A 277 3.08 14.70 11.06
CA SER A 277 4.00 14.55 9.92
C SER A 277 3.80 15.65 8.88
N GLU A 278 2.54 16.01 8.58
CA GLU A 278 2.21 17.06 7.64
C GLU A 278 2.67 18.45 8.12
N LEU A 279 2.44 18.78 9.39
CA LEU A 279 2.89 20.04 9.99
C LEU A 279 4.41 20.17 9.95
N ARG A 280 5.13 19.12 10.33
CA ARG A 280 6.61 19.13 10.33
C ARG A 280 7.17 19.30 8.92
N GLN A 281 6.54 18.68 7.92
CA GLN A 281 6.96 18.83 6.54
C GLN A 281 6.70 20.27 6.01
N ARG A 282 5.57 20.87 6.35
CA ARG A 282 5.29 22.28 5.98
C ARG A 282 6.29 23.23 6.62
N ALA A 283 6.60 23.04 7.89
CA ALA A 283 7.61 23.83 8.59
C ALA A 283 8.99 23.72 7.96
N ALA A 284 9.42 22.52 7.56
CA ALA A 284 10.70 22.30 6.89
C ALA A 284 10.77 22.98 5.51
N ILE A 285 9.67 22.98 4.76
CA ILE A 285 9.58 23.66 3.46
C ILE A 285 9.59 25.20 3.64
N GLY A 286 8.89 25.72 4.64
CA GLY A 286 8.88 27.14 4.96
C GLY A 286 10.26 27.67 5.40
N ALA A 287 11.01 26.87 6.17
CA ALA A 287 12.37 27.20 6.61
C ALA A 287 13.40 27.12 5.49
N ALA A 288 13.14 26.37 4.43
CA ALA A 288 14.04 26.24 3.26
C ALA A 288 13.73 27.25 2.15
N ALA A 289 12.68 28.10 2.28
CA ALA A 289 12.39 29.16 1.34
C ALA A 289 13.46 30.27 1.49
N PRO A 290 14.14 30.70 0.40
CA PRO A 290 15.10 31.81 0.50
C PRO A 290 14.35 33.04 0.99
N VAL A 291 14.87 33.67 2.03
CA VAL A 291 14.49 35.05 2.38
C VAL A 291 14.93 35.88 1.16
N LEU A 292 13.98 36.32 0.35
CA LEU A 292 14.26 37.33 -0.67
C LEU A 292 14.79 38.54 0.06
N ALA A 293 16.12 38.79 -0.09
CA ALA A 293 16.71 40.03 0.39
C ALA A 293 15.91 41.19 -0.21
N PRO A 294 15.59 42.21 0.58
CA PRO A 294 14.95 43.40 0.04
C PRO A 294 15.86 43.97 -1.03
N SER A 295 15.30 44.16 -2.24
CA SER A 295 16.01 44.86 -3.32
C SER A 295 16.37 46.25 -2.78
N THR A 296 17.63 46.48 -2.45
CA THR A 296 18.18 47.82 -2.27
C THR A 296 18.11 48.51 -3.61
N SER A 297 16.99 49.20 -3.87
CA SER A 297 16.95 50.26 -4.85
C SER A 297 17.68 51.44 -4.24
N GLU A 298 18.98 51.53 -4.53
CA GLU A 298 19.68 52.82 -4.39
C GLU A 298 19.32 53.73 -5.57
N PRO A 299 19.20 55.06 -5.32
CA PRO A 299 18.70 56.06 -6.24
C PRO A 299 19.66 56.36 -7.42
#